data_b8edbe6db06c0c021b6e176e8c70b102
#
_entry.id   b8edbe6db06c0c021b6e176e8c70b102
#
_cell.length_a   1.000
_cell.length_b   1.000
_cell.length_c   1.000
_cell.angle_alpha   90.00
_cell.angle_beta   90.00
_cell.angle_gamma   90.00
#
_symmetry.space_group_name_H-M   'P 1'
#
loop_
_entity.id
_entity.type
_entity.pdbx_description
1 polymer ?
#
loop_
_entity_poly.entity_id
_entity_poly.type
_entity_poly.pdbx_seq_one_letter_code
_entity_poly.pdbx_strand_id
1 'polypeptide(L)'
;MKRTIFFALALCLAVLSGCGGKTVPEVKPLQVEGTVLYAGDEPFCARGVSFGWHNIWPRFYNEAAAEKIVSVWGAPILRAAIGVDDHAKSDNPDCHGGYITEPEFALECLCSVIDGAVRSGAYVIVDWHSHTLHKAEAEEFFAKVAELYKDCPNVIYELFNEPVSREFEDSRDYSEPTQESLDAYWAELKDYAESIISIIDKTSSCHPLILMGCPRWDQAIDAAARNPITTYDNLMYTVHFYAATHKGWLRDRTDRAIEAGLPVFISECAACEASGDGPVDEESWNEWNDWAAERGITMLTWSISDKAETCSMFTPEASSEGPWSDDVIKPWGKTVKEWLRK
;
A
#
# COMPACT_ATOMS: atom_id res chain seq x y z
N MET A 1 35.72 24.73 2.81
CA MET A 1 34.84 25.22 1.72
C MET A 1 33.75 24.17 1.52
N LYS A 2 32.59 24.36 2.16
CA LYS A 2 31.43 23.49 2.02
C LYS A 2 30.73 23.87 0.70
N ARG A 3 30.72 22.98 -0.29
CA ARG A 3 29.90 23.14 -1.50
C ARG A 3 28.48 22.76 -1.15
N THR A 4 27.63 23.75 -1.01
CA THR A 4 26.19 23.62 -0.94
C THR A 4 25.72 23.18 -2.32
N ILE A 5 25.35 21.92 -2.46
CA ILE A 5 24.68 21.41 -3.66
C ILE A 5 23.21 21.75 -3.45
N PHE A 6 22.73 22.80 -4.09
CA PHE A 6 21.30 23.04 -4.29
C PHE A 6 20.83 22.03 -5.35
N PHE A 7 20.27 20.93 -4.93
CA PHE A 7 19.44 20.10 -5.82
C PHE A 7 18.10 20.83 -5.99
N ALA A 8 17.84 21.21 -7.22
CA ALA A 8 16.57 21.78 -7.63
C ALA A 8 15.46 20.70 -7.58
N LEU A 9 14.74 20.64 -6.46
CA LEU A 9 13.50 19.88 -6.27
C LEU A 9 12.32 20.65 -6.88
N ALA A 10 12.47 21.14 -8.09
CA ALA A 10 11.46 21.95 -8.79
C ALA A 10 11.24 21.39 -10.20
N LEU A 11 10.81 20.12 -10.30
CA LEU A 11 10.49 19.55 -11.64
C LEU A 11 9.29 18.60 -11.67
N CYS A 12 8.39 18.62 -10.71
CA CYS A 12 7.20 17.76 -10.79
C CYS A 12 5.94 18.42 -11.39
N LEU A 13 5.94 19.72 -11.69
CA LEU A 13 4.74 20.43 -12.17
C LEU A 13 4.89 21.14 -13.53
N ALA A 14 5.98 20.96 -14.25
CA ALA A 14 6.23 21.66 -15.52
C ALA A 14 6.23 20.78 -16.77
N VAL A 15 5.72 19.56 -16.74
CA VAL A 15 5.68 18.65 -17.91
C VAL A 15 4.31 18.60 -18.60
N LEU A 16 3.37 19.44 -18.23
CA LEU A 16 2.08 19.55 -18.94
C LEU A 16 2.13 20.43 -20.20
N SER A 17 3.30 20.96 -20.58
CA SER A 17 3.39 21.80 -21.79
C SER A 17 4.73 21.62 -22.52
N GLY A 18 4.82 20.61 -23.38
CA GLY A 18 5.82 20.64 -24.43
C GLY A 18 6.68 19.40 -24.59
N CYS A 19 6.17 18.40 -25.27
CA CYS A 19 6.76 17.64 -26.38
C CYS A 19 5.89 16.42 -26.71
N GLY A 20 5.21 16.44 -27.87
CA GLY A 20 4.74 15.20 -28.50
C GLY A 20 3.54 14.48 -27.87
N GLY A 21 2.46 15.16 -27.57
CA GLY A 21 1.09 14.69 -27.81
C GLY A 21 0.56 13.38 -27.23
N LYS A 22 1.00 12.86 -26.09
CA LYS A 22 0.20 11.92 -25.32
C LYS A 22 -0.44 12.67 -24.12
N THR A 23 -1.75 12.86 -24.16
CA THR A 23 -2.50 13.31 -22.98
C THR A 23 -2.34 12.26 -21.89
N VAL A 24 -1.93 12.67 -20.68
CA VAL A 24 -1.96 11.80 -19.51
C VAL A 24 -3.42 11.38 -19.30
N PRO A 25 -3.72 10.06 -19.15
CA PRO A 25 -5.09 9.63 -18.87
C PRO A 25 -5.55 10.23 -17.54
N GLU A 26 -6.70 10.90 -17.57
CA GLU A 26 -7.29 11.47 -16.37
C GLU A 26 -8.02 10.37 -15.58
N VAL A 27 -7.77 10.28 -14.28
CA VAL A 27 -8.50 9.40 -13.38
C VAL A 27 -9.64 10.20 -12.70
N LYS A 28 -10.72 9.52 -12.35
CA LYS A 28 -11.80 10.10 -11.55
C LYS A 28 -11.36 10.10 -10.07
N PRO A 29 -11.69 11.14 -9.27
CA PRO A 29 -11.43 11.09 -7.83
C PRO A 29 -12.11 9.87 -7.19
N LEU A 30 -11.40 9.25 -6.24
CA LEU A 30 -11.95 8.18 -5.42
C LEU A 30 -12.72 8.78 -4.24
N GLN A 31 -13.88 8.21 -3.94
CA GLN A 31 -14.74 8.68 -2.86
C GLN A 31 -15.44 7.53 -2.15
N VAL A 32 -15.52 7.60 -0.84
CA VAL A 32 -16.20 6.62 0.01
C VAL A 32 -17.64 7.06 0.27
N GLU A 33 -18.61 6.21 -0.02
CA GLU A 33 -20.01 6.41 0.35
C GLU A 33 -20.51 5.19 1.14
N GLY A 34 -20.75 5.38 2.43
CA GLY A 34 -21.07 4.28 3.33
C GLY A 34 -19.91 3.30 3.44
N THR A 35 -20.07 2.08 2.96
CA THR A 35 -19.01 1.04 2.93
C THR A 35 -18.43 0.79 1.54
N VAL A 36 -18.85 1.57 0.53
CA VAL A 36 -18.49 1.37 -0.88
C VAL A 36 -17.55 2.45 -1.35
N LEU A 37 -16.53 2.05 -2.12
CA LEU A 37 -15.62 2.95 -2.82
C LEU A 37 -16.13 3.24 -4.22
N TYR A 38 -16.08 4.50 -4.64
CA TYR A 38 -16.47 4.96 -5.96
C TYR A 38 -15.32 5.65 -6.68
N ALA A 39 -15.28 5.55 -8.00
CA ALA A 39 -14.50 6.40 -8.89
C ALA A 39 -15.45 7.30 -9.69
N GLY A 40 -15.60 8.55 -9.28
CA GLY A 40 -16.72 9.38 -9.70
C GLY A 40 -18.04 8.76 -9.28
N ASP A 41 -18.97 8.52 -10.20
CA ASP A 41 -20.33 7.97 -9.92
C ASP A 41 -20.39 6.43 -10.02
N GLU A 42 -19.27 5.75 -10.28
CA GLU A 42 -19.25 4.30 -10.50
C GLU A 42 -18.56 3.56 -9.34
N PRO A 43 -19.13 2.46 -8.83
CA PRO A 43 -18.45 1.63 -7.83
C PRO A 43 -17.07 1.19 -8.31
N PHE A 44 -16.08 1.33 -7.46
CA PHE A 44 -14.69 0.98 -7.75
C PHE A 44 -14.27 -0.26 -6.96
N CYS A 45 -14.18 -1.40 -7.64
CA CYS A 45 -13.64 -2.64 -7.12
C CYS A 45 -12.51 -3.07 -8.03
N ALA A 46 -11.28 -2.84 -7.60
CA ALA A 46 -10.09 -3.04 -8.43
C ALA A 46 -9.19 -4.15 -7.90
N ARG A 47 -8.40 -4.70 -8.80
CA ARG A 47 -7.30 -5.62 -8.52
C ARG A 47 -5.99 -4.92 -8.80
N GLY A 48 -5.12 -4.87 -7.80
CA GLY A 48 -3.86 -4.16 -7.90
C GLY A 48 -2.67 -4.98 -7.41
N VAL A 49 -1.52 -4.34 -7.37
CA VAL A 49 -0.29 -4.97 -6.94
C VAL A 49 0.58 -4.02 -6.13
N SER A 50 1.21 -4.56 -5.07
CA SER A 50 2.17 -3.84 -4.25
C SER A 50 3.61 -4.08 -4.73
N PHE A 51 4.41 -3.02 -4.75
CA PHE A 51 5.86 -3.17 -4.72
C PHE A 51 6.28 -3.71 -3.35
N GLY A 52 7.36 -4.48 -3.32
CA GLY A 52 8.02 -4.87 -2.07
C GLY A 52 8.69 -3.65 -1.41
N TRP A 53 9.23 -3.80 -0.22
CA TRP A 53 9.91 -2.75 0.53
C TRP A 53 10.91 -1.99 -0.33
N HIS A 54 10.77 -0.66 -0.46
CA HIS A 54 11.64 0.15 -1.33
C HIS A 54 13.13 0.04 -0.93
N ASN A 55 13.41 -0.04 0.36
CA ASN A 55 14.76 -0.10 0.89
C ASN A 55 15.41 -1.50 0.80
N ILE A 56 14.62 -2.55 0.51
CA ILE A 56 15.12 -3.91 0.31
C ILE A 56 15.16 -4.28 -1.17
N TRP A 57 14.17 -3.81 -1.96
CA TRP A 57 14.04 -4.12 -3.39
C TRP A 57 14.01 -2.86 -4.26
N PRO A 58 14.97 -1.90 -4.07
CA PRO A 58 14.94 -0.59 -4.70
C PRO A 58 14.95 -0.64 -6.23
N ARG A 59 15.55 -1.68 -6.81
CA ARG A 59 15.73 -1.79 -8.26
C ARG A 59 14.42 -1.79 -9.06
N PHE A 60 13.28 -2.16 -8.44
CA PHE A 60 11.98 -2.12 -9.07
C PHE A 60 11.27 -0.76 -8.92
N TYR A 61 11.75 0.12 -8.03
CA TYR A 61 11.17 1.44 -7.81
C TYR A 61 11.62 2.42 -8.90
N ASN A 62 11.06 2.26 -10.10
CA ASN A 62 11.32 3.14 -11.23
C ASN A 62 10.05 3.31 -12.09
N GLU A 63 9.99 4.41 -12.85
CA GLU A 63 8.86 4.78 -13.69
C GLU A 63 8.50 3.70 -14.70
N ALA A 64 9.52 3.10 -15.35
CA ALA A 64 9.29 2.09 -16.38
C ALA A 64 8.66 0.82 -15.84
N ALA A 65 9.05 0.36 -14.64
CA ALA A 65 8.42 -0.77 -13.98
C ALA A 65 6.95 -0.48 -13.68
N ALA A 66 6.64 0.67 -13.07
CA ALA A 66 5.26 1.08 -12.79
C ALA A 66 4.42 1.14 -14.08
N GLU A 67 4.92 1.79 -15.14
CA GLU A 67 4.25 1.84 -16.45
C GLU A 67 3.99 0.44 -17.03
N LYS A 68 4.91 -0.52 -16.88
CA LYS A 68 4.73 -1.87 -17.42
C LYS A 68 3.74 -2.69 -16.60
N ILE A 69 3.73 -2.55 -15.30
CA ILE A 69 2.71 -3.19 -14.45
C ILE A 69 1.31 -2.69 -14.83
N VAL A 70 1.14 -1.40 -15.05
CA VAL A 70 -0.15 -0.85 -15.49
C VAL A 70 -0.48 -1.28 -16.93
N SER A 71 0.41 -1.01 -17.88
CA SER A 71 0.10 -1.14 -19.31
C SER A 71 0.13 -2.58 -19.84
N VAL A 72 0.94 -3.48 -19.24
CA VAL A 72 1.13 -4.86 -19.71
C VAL A 72 0.42 -5.86 -18.81
N TRP A 73 0.46 -5.67 -17.49
CA TRP A 73 -0.24 -6.57 -16.56
C TRP A 73 -1.71 -6.17 -16.36
N GLY A 74 -2.03 -4.87 -16.53
CA GLY A 74 -3.39 -4.35 -16.45
C GLY A 74 -3.78 -3.90 -15.04
N ALA A 75 -2.82 -3.61 -14.15
CA ALA A 75 -3.10 -3.15 -12.79
C ALA A 75 -3.59 -1.69 -12.78
N PRO A 76 -4.85 -1.39 -12.41
CA PRO A 76 -5.35 -0.02 -12.35
C PRO A 76 -4.93 0.73 -11.07
N ILE A 77 -4.33 0.04 -10.12
CA ILE A 77 -3.88 0.58 -8.85
C ILE A 77 -2.58 -0.12 -8.41
N LEU A 78 -1.59 0.66 -7.98
CA LEU A 78 -0.32 0.21 -7.45
C LEU A 78 -0.18 0.62 -5.99
N ARG A 79 0.69 -0.06 -5.23
CA ARG A 79 1.08 0.31 -3.87
C ARG A 79 2.59 0.44 -3.77
N ALA A 80 3.08 1.56 -3.28
CA ALA A 80 4.49 1.83 -3.04
C ALA A 80 4.78 1.68 -1.55
N ALA A 81 5.35 0.56 -1.15
CA ALA A 81 5.68 0.23 0.24
C ALA A 81 6.99 0.92 0.66
N ILE A 82 6.86 2.10 1.29
CA ILE A 82 8.01 2.90 1.72
C ILE A 82 8.45 2.47 3.12
N GLY A 83 9.43 1.58 3.19
CA GLY A 83 9.99 1.06 4.43
C GLY A 83 10.53 2.17 5.33
N VAL A 84 10.09 2.21 6.57
CA VAL A 84 10.40 3.29 7.52
C VAL A 84 11.69 3.01 8.26
N ASP A 85 11.83 1.78 8.75
CA ASP A 85 12.95 1.33 9.57
C ASP A 85 14.06 0.70 8.71
N ASP A 86 15.28 0.72 9.25
CA ASP A 86 16.40 -0.01 8.65
C ASP A 86 16.22 -1.51 8.86
N HIS A 87 16.33 -2.28 7.81
CA HIS A 87 16.43 -3.73 7.92
C HIS A 87 17.87 -4.14 8.16
N ALA A 88 18.17 -4.60 9.37
CA ALA A 88 19.47 -5.15 9.70
C ALA A 88 19.71 -6.42 8.85
N LYS A 89 20.46 -6.26 7.75
CA LYS A 89 20.97 -7.33 6.88
C LYS A 89 19.87 -8.11 6.13
N SER A 90 19.29 -7.48 5.13
CA SER A 90 18.74 -8.22 4.00
C SER A 90 19.87 -8.96 3.27
N ASP A 91 19.61 -10.17 2.77
CA ASP A 91 20.54 -10.89 1.88
C ASP A 91 20.67 -10.18 0.50
N ASN A 92 19.92 -9.11 0.26
CA ASN A 92 20.02 -8.30 -0.94
C ASN A 92 21.18 -7.29 -0.81
N PRO A 93 22.23 -7.38 -1.66
CA PRO A 93 23.37 -6.46 -1.62
C PRO A 93 23.00 -5.01 -1.98
N ASP A 94 21.87 -4.79 -2.65
CA ASP A 94 21.37 -3.47 -3.05
C ASP A 94 20.45 -2.84 -1.99
N CYS A 95 20.42 -3.39 -0.76
CA CYS A 95 19.60 -2.89 0.33
C CYS A 95 20.06 -1.51 0.80
N HIS A 96 19.11 -0.60 0.98
CA HIS A 96 19.28 0.75 1.50
C HIS A 96 18.70 0.90 2.91
N GLY A 97 18.94 2.04 3.56
CA GLY A 97 18.27 2.44 4.78
C GLY A 97 16.79 2.73 4.56
N GLY A 98 16.00 2.65 5.64
CA GLY A 98 14.61 3.09 5.63
C GLY A 98 14.46 4.61 5.52
N TYR A 99 13.21 5.08 5.45
CA TYR A 99 12.94 6.53 5.34
C TYR A 99 13.62 7.36 6.44
N ILE A 100 13.70 6.84 7.67
CA ILE A 100 14.31 7.57 8.80
C ILE A 100 15.80 7.86 8.55
N THR A 101 16.52 6.96 7.90
CA THR A 101 17.96 7.10 7.65
C THR A 101 18.30 7.64 6.28
N GLU A 102 17.51 7.33 5.25
CA GLU A 102 17.72 7.75 3.86
C GLU A 102 16.44 8.37 3.25
N PRO A 103 15.91 9.48 3.82
CA PRO A 103 14.63 10.05 3.39
C PRO A 103 14.61 10.54 1.95
N GLU A 104 15.71 11.06 1.43
CA GLU A 104 15.80 11.53 0.05
C GLU A 104 15.70 10.37 -0.94
N PHE A 105 16.38 9.25 -0.66
CA PHE A 105 16.32 8.04 -1.48
C PHE A 105 14.91 7.43 -1.46
N ALA A 106 14.29 7.35 -0.29
CA ALA A 106 12.93 6.86 -0.16
C ALA A 106 11.92 7.70 -0.98
N LEU A 107 12.04 9.02 -0.94
CA LEU A 107 11.20 9.93 -1.73
C LEU A 107 11.49 9.82 -3.24
N GLU A 108 12.74 9.62 -3.66
CA GLU A 108 13.09 9.39 -5.07
C GLU A 108 12.43 8.10 -5.60
N CYS A 109 12.51 7.01 -4.84
CA CYS A 109 11.83 5.76 -5.13
C CYS A 109 10.32 5.95 -5.25
N LEU A 110 9.70 6.59 -4.25
CA LEU A 110 8.26 6.86 -4.21
C LEU A 110 7.80 7.67 -5.42
N CYS A 111 8.46 8.81 -5.68
CA CYS A 111 8.11 9.69 -6.79
C CYS A 111 8.20 8.96 -8.14
N SER A 112 9.21 8.12 -8.33
CA SER A 112 9.35 7.32 -9.56
C SER A 112 8.15 6.40 -9.80
N VAL A 113 7.64 5.74 -8.76
CA VAL A 113 6.45 4.87 -8.87
C VAL A 113 5.19 5.71 -9.12
N ILE A 114 5.02 6.83 -8.39
CA ILE A 114 3.86 7.72 -8.58
C ILE A 114 3.84 8.26 -10.02
N ASP A 115 4.96 8.79 -10.51
CA ASP A 115 5.05 9.38 -11.84
C ASP A 115 4.76 8.36 -12.95
N GLY A 116 5.26 7.13 -12.82
CA GLY A 116 4.96 6.03 -13.73
C GLY A 116 3.48 5.62 -13.71
N ALA A 117 2.86 5.54 -12.53
CA ALA A 117 1.45 5.24 -12.36
C ALA A 117 0.55 6.34 -12.96
N VAL A 118 0.82 7.60 -12.62
CA VAL A 118 0.06 8.77 -13.11
C VAL A 118 0.11 8.86 -14.63
N ARG A 119 1.31 8.72 -15.24
CA ARG A 119 1.44 8.72 -16.71
C ARG A 119 0.67 7.60 -17.39
N SER A 120 0.47 6.50 -16.69
CA SER A 120 -0.28 5.34 -17.19
C SER A 120 -1.76 5.36 -16.86
N GLY A 121 -2.25 6.38 -16.12
CA GLY A 121 -3.64 6.53 -15.72
C GLY A 121 -4.07 5.56 -14.63
N ALA A 122 -3.16 5.20 -13.73
CA ALA A 122 -3.45 4.35 -12.57
C ALA A 122 -3.46 5.16 -11.27
N TYR A 123 -4.11 4.61 -10.24
CA TYR A 123 -3.99 5.09 -8.87
C TYR A 123 -2.73 4.52 -8.23
N VAL A 124 -2.25 5.20 -7.19
CA VAL A 124 -1.07 4.75 -6.43
C VAL A 124 -1.26 5.01 -4.95
N ILE A 125 -1.08 3.97 -4.16
CA ILE A 125 -1.07 4.03 -2.70
C ILE A 125 0.35 4.37 -2.25
N VAL A 126 0.47 5.46 -1.50
CA VAL A 126 1.66 5.86 -0.77
C VAL A 126 1.55 5.24 0.61
N ASP A 127 2.31 4.19 0.86
CA ASP A 127 2.23 3.41 2.09
C ASP A 127 3.42 3.71 3.01
N TRP A 128 3.11 4.19 4.22
CA TRP A 128 4.04 4.26 5.34
C TRP A 128 4.26 2.86 5.90
N HIS A 129 5.22 2.15 5.31
CA HIS A 129 5.41 0.72 5.52
C HIS A 129 6.24 0.44 6.77
N SER A 130 5.56 0.42 7.90
CA SER A 130 6.12 0.13 9.23
C SER A 130 5.22 -0.81 10.02
N HIS A 131 5.78 -1.38 11.08
CA HIS A 131 5.04 -2.13 12.12
C HIS A 131 4.98 -1.34 13.43
N THR A 132 5.80 -0.31 13.60
CA THR A 132 5.92 0.49 14.81
C THR A 132 5.59 1.95 14.59
N LEU A 133 5.07 2.62 15.63
CA LEU A 133 4.71 4.03 15.57
C LEU A 133 5.94 4.93 15.49
N HIS A 134 5.98 5.75 14.43
CA HIS A 134 6.96 6.83 14.19
C HIS A 134 6.19 8.11 13.84
N LYS A 135 5.42 8.64 14.80
CA LYS A 135 4.44 9.73 14.55
C LYS A 135 5.08 10.98 13.96
N ALA A 136 6.19 11.44 14.50
CA ALA A 136 6.82 12.68 14.05
C ALA A 136 7.40 12.55 12.63
N GLU A 137 8.01 11.41 12.33
CA GLU A 137 8.59 11.12 11.02
C GLU A 137 7.49 10.90 9.98
N ALA A 138 6.38 10.26 10.36
CA ALA A 138 5.22 10.10 9.49
C ALA A 138 4.55 11.45 9.17
N GLU A 139 4.37 12.33 10.16
CA GLU A 139 3.85 13.70 9.95
C GLU A 139 4.72 14.48 8.96
N GLU A 140 6.05 14.37 9.07
CA GLU A 140 6.99 15.01 8.14
C GLU A 140 6.90 14.40 6.73
N PHE A 141 6.86 13.09 6.63
CA PHE A 141 6.73 12.36 5.36
C PHE A 141 5.45 12.73 4.62
N PHE A 142 4.30 12.61 5.27
CA PHE A 142 3.02 12.92 4.64
C PHE A 142 2.85 14.39 4.32
N ALA A 143 3.41 15.31 5.12
CA ALA A 143 3.44 16.74 4.77
C ALA A 143 4.20 17.00 3.46
N LYS A 144 5.36 16.35 3.27
CA LYS A 144 6.16 16.46 2.04
C LYS A 144 5.43 15.88 0.84
N VAL A 145 4.89 14.65 0.97
CA VAL A 145 4.21 13.98 -0.14
C VAL A 145 2.92 14.69 -0.51
N ALA A 146 2.14 15.13 0.47
CA ALA A 146 0.92 15.90 0.23
C ALA A 146 1.19 17.21 -0.51
N GLU A 147 2.28 17.93 -0.20
CA GLU A 147 2.64 19.16 -0.93
C GLU A 147 3.11 18.85 -2.36
N LEU A 148 3.87 17.76 -2.58
CA LEU A 148 4.34 17.36 -3.91
C LEU A 148 3.20 16.98 -4.84
N TYR A 149 2.17 16.32 -4.32
CA TYR A 149 1.07 15.76 -5.09
C TYR A 149 -0.30 16.34 -4.72
N LYS A 150 -0.35 17.56 -4.20
CA LYS A 150 -1.58 18.20 -3.67
C LYS A 150 -2.75 18.26 -4.66
N ASP A 151 -2.46 18.34 -5.96
CA ASP A 151 -3.44 18.45 -7.04
C ASP A 151 -3.56 17.13 -7.86
N CYS A 152 -3.08 16.00 -7.30
CA CYS A 152 -3.02 14.73 -8.00
C CYS A 152 -4.06 13.74 -7.47
N PRO A 153 -5.19 13.55 -8.15
CA PRO A 153 -6.27 12.65 -7.68
C PRO A 153 -5.92 11.16 -7.76
N ASN A 154 -4.77 10.83 -8.34
CA ASN A 154 -4.29 9.45 -8.43
C ASN A 154 -3.73 8.93 -7.09
N VAL A 155 -3.34 9.84 -6.18
CA VAL A 155 -2.61 9.47 -4.96
C VAL A 155 -3.58 9.12 -3.83
N ILE A 156 -3.35 7.97 -3.24
CA ILE A 156 -4.03 7.43 -2.05
C ILE A 156 -2.99 7.36 -0.93
N TYR A 157 -3.36 7.69 0.29
CA TYR A 157 -2.45 7.69 1.43
C TYR A 157 -2.78 6.55 2.39
N GLU A 158 -1.89 5.58 2.54
CA GLU A 158 -1.96 4.53 3.55
C GLU A 158 -1.08 4.93 4.73
N LEU A 159 -1.74 5.34 5.81
CA LEU A 159 -1.07 6.02 6.92
C LEU A 159 -0.19 5.09 7.74
N PHE A 160 -0.47 3.79 7.74
CA PHE A 160 0.28 2.80 8.49
C PHE A 160 0.03 1.40 7.90
N ASN A 161 1.10 0.69 7.53
CA ASN A 161 1.02 -0.64 6.91
C ASN A 161 0.35 -1.67 7.84
N GLU A 162 1.08 -2.13 8.85
CA GLU A 162 0.66 -3.24 9.73
C GLU A 162 0.95 -2.93 11.20
N PRO A 163 0.08 -2.16 11.87
CA PRO A 163 0.34 -1.72 13.23
C PRO A 163 0.45 -2.87 14.24
N VAL A 164 1.57 -2.88 14.98
CA VAL A 164 1.80 -3.79 16.11
C VAL A 164 2.16 -2.97 17.33
N SER A 165 1.57 -3.27 18.49
CA SER A 165 1.93 -2.58 19.71
C SER A 165 3.36 -2.94 20.13
N ARG A 166 4.10 -1.97 20.67
CA ARG A 166 5.48 -2.19 21.14
C ARG A 166 5.54 -3.30 22.20
N GLU A 167 4.56 -3.37 23.08
CA GLU A 167 4.48 -4.43 24.10
C GLU A 167 4.38 -5.82 23.47
N PHE A 168 3.64 -5.96 22.39
CA PHE A 168 3.51 -7.20 21.65
C PHE A 168 4.81 -7.57 20.92
N GLU A 169 5.48 -6.62 20.27
CA GLU A 169 6.79 -6.84 19.63
C GLU A 169 7.87 -7.25 20.64
N ASP A 170 7.96 -6.53 21.76
CA ASP A 170 8.98 -6.76 22.79
C ASP A 170 8.79 -8.10 23.50
N SER A 171 7.53 -8.50 23.76
CA SER A 171 7.23 -9.76 24.45
C SER A 171 7.42 -10.99 23.58
N ARG A 172 7.31 -10.86 22.26
CA ARG A 172 7.19 -11.97 21.31
C ARG A 172 6.10 -12.99 21.70
N ASP A 173 5.12 -12.52 22.46
CA ASP A 173 3.96 -13.32 22.84
C ASP A 173 2.88 -13.20 21.77
N TYR A 174 2.82 -14.17 20.87
CA TYR A 174 1.85 -14.23 19.79
C TYR A 174 0.48 -14.77 20.21
N SER A 175 0.19 -14.83 21.51
CA SER A 175 -1.14 -15.14 22.00
C SER A 175 -2.16 -14.11 21.52
N GLU A 176 -3.44 -14.50 21.49
CA GLU A 176 -4.51 -13.57 21.12
C GLU A 176 -4.59 -12.43 22.14
N PRO A 177 -4.38 -11.16 21.71
CA PRO A 177 -4.48 -10.03 22.61
C PRO A 177 -5.93 -9.88 23.12
N THR A 178 -6.06 -9.32 24.32
CA THR A 178 -7.39 -9.03 24.86
C THR A 178 -8.08 -7.92 24.07
N GLN A 179 -9.42 -7.93 24.06
CA GLN A 179 -10.18 -6.86 23.42
C GLN A 179 -9.82 -5.48 23.98
N GLU A 180 -9.61 -5.38 25.29
CA GLU A 180 -9.22 -4.13 25.96
C GLU A 180 -7.87 -3.62 25.48
N SER A 181 -6.87 -4.50 25.28
CA SER A 181 -5.56 -4.09 24.76
C SER A 181 -5.62 -3.66 23.27
N LEU A 182 -6.45 -4.33 22.47
CA LEU A 182 -6.69 -3.93 21.08
C LEU A 182 -7.37 -2.57 20.98
N ASP A 183 -8.37 -2.31 21.81
CA ASP A 183 -9.09 -1.03 21.84
C ASP A 183 -8.20 0.11 22.35
N ALA A 184 -7.35 -0.17 23.34
CA ALA A 184 -6.38 0.81 23.86
C ALA A 184 -5.35 1.18 22.76
N TYR A 185 -4.80 0.19 22.08
CA TYR A 185 -3.85 0.44 21.00
C TYR A 185 -4.52 1.12 19.80
N TRP A 186 -5.76 0.75 19.48
CA TRP A 186 -6.51 1.46 18.44
C TRP A 186 -6.75 2.93 18.78
N ALA A 187 -6.98 3.28 20.04
CA ALA A 187 -7.12 4.67 20.44
C ALA A 187 -5.83 5.49 20.20
N GLU A 188 -4.65 4.89 20.40
CA GLU A 188 -3.35 5.49 20.08
C GLU A 188 -3.17 5.65 18.56
N LEU A 189 -3.51 4.62 17.78
CA LEU A 189 -3.47 4.65 16.32
C LEU A 189 -4.43 5.69 15.73
N LYS A 190 -5.60 5.85 16.32
CA LYS A 190 -6.57 6.87 15.92
C LYS A 190 -6.02 8.29 16.12
N ASP A 191 -5.40 8.58 17.27
CA ASP A 191 -4.75 9.87 17.51
C ASP A 191 -3.59 10.14 16.53
N TYR A 192 -2.81 9.11 16.22
CA TYR A 192 -1.80 9.16 15.17
C TYR A 192 -2.42 9.50 13.79
N ALA A 193 -3.45 8.78 13.40
CA ALA A 193 -4.11 8.95 12.10
C ALA A 193 -4.75 10.34 11.97
N GLU A 194 -5.51 10.79 12.96
CA GLU A 194 -6.18 12.10 12.93
C GLU A 194 -5.21 13.27 12.80
N SER A 195 -4.01 13.15 13.38
CA SER A 195 -2.94 14.13 13.22
C SER A 195 -2.47 14.22 11.76
N ILE A 196 -2.16 13.08 11.13
CA ILE A 196 -1.68 13.02 9.74
C ILE A 196 -2.79 13.39 8.75
N ILE A 197 -4.02 12.92 8.96
CA ILE A 197 -5.19 13.30 8.16
C ILE A 197 -5.33 14.83 8.12
N SER A 198 -5.19 15.49 9.28
CA SER A 198 -5.27 16.96 9.35
C SER A 198 -4.19 17.66 8.53
N ILE A 199 -3.01 17.06 8.37
CA ILE A 199 -1.93 17.57 7.52
C ILE A 199 -2.28 17.41 6.04
N ILE A 200 -2.69 16.20 5.64
CA ILE A 200 -3.04 15.88 4.26
C ILE A 200 -4.23 16.72 3.79
N ASP A 201 -5.31 16.76 4.57
CA ASP A 201 -6.56 17.46 4.23
C ASP A 201 -6.36 18.99 4.07
N LYS A 202 -5.49 19.58 4.87
CA LYS A 202 -5.14 21.02 4.75
C LYS A 202 -4.27 21.34 3.55
N THR A 203 -3.54 20.35 3.04
CA THR A 203 -2.54 20.55 1.97
C THR A 203 -3.08 20.16 0.62
N SER A 204 -3.79 19.03 0.52
CA SER A 204 -4.32 18.51 -0.73
C SER A 204 -5.60 19.23 -1.16
N SER A 205 -5.71 19.54 -2.46
CA SER A 205 -6.93 20.10 -3.07
C SER A 205 -7.90 19.01 -3.57
N CYS A 206 -7.45 17.74 -3.56
CA CYS A 206 -8.18 16.63 -4.18
C CYS A 206 -9.08 15.84 -3.21
N HIS A 207 -9.06 16.14 -1.90
CA HIS A 207 -9.73 15.34 -0.87
C HIS A 207 -9.44 13.83 -1.02
N PRO A 208 -8.16 13.41 -0.92
CA PRO A 208 -7.71 12.09 -1.34
C PRO A 208 -8.27 10.97 -0.47
N LEU A 209 -8.39 9.77 -1.04
CA LEU A 209 -8.69 8.57 -0.25
C LEU A 209 -7.56 8.31 0.73
N ILE A 210 -7.93 8.06 1.99
CA ILE A 210 -7.03 7.66 3.06
C ILE A 210 -7.31 6.20 3.45
N LEU A 211 -6.26 5.42 3.64
CA LEU A 211 -6.29 4.08 4.18
C LEU A 211 -5.63 4.07 5.55
N MET A 212 -6.23 3.38 6.50
CA MET A 212 -5.70 3.30 7.86
C MET A 212 -5.57 1.85 8.31
N GLY A 213 -4.34 1.47 8.68
CA GLY A 213 -4.02 0.17 9.26
C GLY A 213 -4.70 -0.07 10.60
N CYS A 214 -5.11 -1.32 10.83
CA CYS A 214 -5.74 -1.77 12.06
C CYS A 214 -4.77 -2.55 12.96
N PRO A 215 -4.98 -2.62 14.28
CA PRO A 215 -4.11 -3.39 15.16
C PRO A 215 -3.90 -4.84 14.70
N ARG A 216 -2.76 -5.42 15.12
CA ARG A 216 -2.43 -6.82 14.87
C ARG A 216 -2.31 -7.16 13.38
N TRP A 217 -1.40 -6.47 12.69
CA TRP A 217 -1.17 -6.69 11.25
C TRP A 217 -2.46 -6.63 10.43
N ASP A 218 -3.29 -5.62 10.68
CA ASP A 218 -4.58 -5.40 9.99
C ASP A 218 -5.63 -6.51 10.17
N GLN A 219 -5.52 -7.29 11.24
CA GLN A 219 -6.46 -8.37 11.53
C GLN A 219 -7.52 -7.98 12.56
N ALA A 220 -7.28 -6.93 13.40
CA ALA A 220 -8.20 -6.52 14.46
C ALA A 220 -9.09 -5.33 14.05
N ILE A 221 -9.66 -5.40 12.86
CA ILE A 221 -10.53 -4.34 12.28
C ILE A 221 -11.75 -4.01 13.14
N ASP A 222 -12.22 -4.95 13.96
CA ASP A 222 -13.33 -4.72 14.90
C ASP A 222 -12.98 -3.70 16.00
N ALA A 223 -11.71 -3.47 16.32
CA ALA A 223 -11.30 -2.38 17.20
C ALA A 223 -11.62 -1.01 16.57
N ALA A 224 -11.32 -0.85 15.29
CA ALA A 224 -11.69 0.34 14.52
C ALA A 224 -13.22 0.49 14.40
N ALA A 225 -13.95 -0.60 14.17
CA ALA A 225 -15.41 -0.57 14.07
C ALA A 225 -16.10 -0.10 15.35
N ARG A 226 -15.52 -0.35 16.54
CA ARG A 226 -16.07 0.13 17.83
C ARG A 226 -15.81 1.63 18.08
N ASN A 227 -14.77 2.21 17.48
CA ASN A 227 -14.41 3.62 17.66
C ASN A 227 -13.82 4.20 16.37
N PRO A 228 -14.63 4.32 15.30
CA PRO A 228 -14.12 4.75 14.00
C PRO A 228 -13.60 6.20 14.04
N ILE A 229 -12.71 6.53 13.09
CA ILE A 229 -12.32 7.90 12.79
C ILE A 229 -13.52 8.58 12.13
N THR A 230 -13.94 9.75 12.63
CA THR A 230 -15.09 10.50 12.13
C THR A 230 -14.74 11.94 11.73
N THR A 231 -13.46 12.29 11.82
CA THR A 231 -12.93 13.62 11.49
C THR A 231 -12.66 13.79 9.99
N TYR A 232 -12.77 12.69 9.22
CA TYR A 232 -12.58 12.65 7.77
C TYR A 232 -13.50 11.60 7.15
N ASP A 233 -14.14 11.90 6.04
CA ASP A 233 -15.18 11.06 5.45
C ASP A 233 -14.70 10.22 4.25
N ASN A 234 -13.57 10.57 3.63
CA ASN A 234 -12.98 9.79 2.53
C ASN A 234 -11.88 8.83 3.03
N LEU A 235 -12.24 7.91 3.93
CA LEU A 235 -11.33 7.01 4.64
C LEU A 235 -11.86 5.57 4.61
N MET A 236 -10.95 4.62 4.41
CA MET A 236 -11.19 3.17 4.53
C MET A 236 -10.18 2.54 5.50
N TYR A 237 -10.55 1.37 6.03
CA TYR A 237 -9.72 0.62 6.97
C TYR A 237 -9.14 -0.61 6.28
N THR A 238 -7.86 -0.89 6.52
CA THR A 238 -7.19 -2.00 5.85
C THR A 238 -7.36 -3.31 6.57
N VAL A 239 -7.43 -4.37 5.78
CA VAL A 239 -7.32 -5.77 6.20
C VAL A 239 -6.25 -6.43 5.36
N HIS A 240 -5.26 -7.05 6.00
CA HIS A 240 -4.25 -7.85 5.33
C HIS A 240 -4.50 -9.34 5.55
N PHE A 241 -4.32 -10.12 4.50
CA PHE A 241 -4.43 -11.57 4.62
C PHE A 241 -3.43 -12.32 3.75
N TYR A 242 -3.02 -13.47 4.25
CA TYR A 242 -2.27 -14.49 3.52
C TYR A 242 -3.10 -15.77 3.55
N ALA A 243 -3.59 -16.22 2.39
CA ALA A 243 -4.69 -17.19 2.32
C ALA A 243 -4.37 -18.57 2.89
N ALA A 244 -3.09 -18.98 2.93
CA ALA A 244 -2.69 -20.20 3.60
C ALA A 244 -2.80 -20.12 5.13
N THR A 245 -2.72 -18.92 5.72
CA THR A 245 -2.82 -18.68 7.17
C THR A 245 -4.19 -18.16 7.59
N HIS A 246 -4.70 -17.15 6.92
CA HIS A 246 -5.91 -16.42 7.28
C HIS A 246 -7.12 -17.01 6.55
N LYS A 247 -8.01 -17.60 7.33
CA LYS A 247 -9.18 -18.35 6.83
C LYS A 247 -10.49 -17.61 7.11
N GLY A 248 -11.60 -18.34 7.12
CA GLY A 248 -12.95 -17.82 7.37
C GLY A 248 -13.07 -16.93 8.61
N TRP A 249 -12.31 -17.22 9.68
CA TRP A 249 -12.36 -16.42 10.90
C TRP A 249 -12.06 -14.93 10.68
N LEU A 250 -11.13 -14.60 9.76
CA LEU A 250 -10.80 -13.20 9.47
C LEU A 250 -11.87 -12.59 8.56
N ARG A 251 -12.39 -13.34 7.58
CA ARG A 251 -13.55 -12.91 6.76
C ARG A 251 -14.75 -12.62 7.65
N ASP A 252 -15.10 -13.52 8.58
CA ASP A 252 -16.21 -13.35 9.51
C ASP A 252 -16.01 -12.14 10.45
N ARG A 253 -14.77 -11.87 10.85
CA ARG A 253 -14.42 -10.69 11.66
C ARG A 253 -14.61 -9.41 10.85
N THR A 254 -14.17 -9.41 9.59
CA THR A 254 -14.31 -8.30 8.67
C THR A 254 -15.78 -8.04 8.31
N ASP A 255 -16.57 -9.11 8.10
CA ASP A 255 -18.01 -8.99 7.84
C ASP A 255 -18.74 -8.24 8.95
N ARG A 256 -18.43 -8.56 10.21
CA ARG A 256 -19.02 -7.84 11.35
C ARG A 256 -18.65 -6.35 11.38
N ALA A 257 -17.45 -5.99 10.94
CA ALA A 257 -17.03 -4.59 10.83
C ALA A 257 -17.77 -3.86 9.71
N ILE A 258 -17.93 -4.52 8.55
CA ILE A 258 -18.72 -4.00 7.41
C ILE A 258 -20.19 -3.82 7.83
N GLU A 259 -20.79 -4.80 8.50
CA GLU A 259 -22.16 -4.73 9.01
C GLU A 259 -22.35 -3.58 10.03
N ALA A 260 -21.29 -3.22 10.75
CA ALA A 260 -21.26 -2.06 11.63
C ALA A 260 -21.05 -0.71 10.86
N GLY A 261 -20.90 -0.75 9.54
CA GLY A 261 -20.78 0.42 8.69
C GLY A 261 -19.33 0.84 8.38
N LEU A 262 -18.33 0.00 8.67
CA LEU A 262 -16.92 0.33 8.42
C LEU A 262 -16.54 0.01 6.97
N PRO A 263 -16.03 0.99 6.17
CA PRO A 263 -15.54 0.74 4.82
C PRO A 263 -14.18 0.02 4.86
N VAL A 264 -14.04 -1.04 4.06
CA VAL A 264 -12.89 -1.94 4.09
C VAL A 264 -12.13 -1.95 2.76
N PHE A 265 -10.81 -1.98 2.86
CA PHE A 265 -9.87 -2.10 1.75
C PHE A 265 -8.84 -3.19 2.04
N ILE A 266 -8.43 -3.97 1.05
CA ILE A 266 -7.36 -4.96 1.19
C ILE A 266 -6.14 -4.44 0.44
N SER A 267 -5.25 -3.73 1.15
CA SER A 267 -4.06 -3.12 0.56
C SER A 267 -2.88 -4.09 0.42
N GLU A 268 -2.94 -5.24 1.11
CA GLU A 268 -1.94 -6.30 0.97
C GLU A 268 -2.56 -7.70 1.13
N CYS A 269 -2.26 -8.61 0.21
CA CYS A 269 -2.64 -10.01 0.34
C CYS A 269 -1.76 -10.93 -0.52
N ALA A 270 -1.69 -12.21 -0.14
CA ALA A 270 -1.07 -13.26 -0.95
C ALA A 270 -1.74 -14.62 -0.71
N ALA A 271 -1.44 -15.60 -1.57
CA ALA A 271 -2.02 -16.94 -1.45
C ALA A 271 -1.22 -17.90 -0.56
N CYS A 272 0.01 -17.53 -0.16
CA CYS A 272 0.89 -18.34 0.69
C CYS A 272 0.64 -18.12 2.18
N GLU A 273 1.58 -18.58 3.03
CA GLU A 273 1.55 -18.34 4.47
C GLU A 273 1.91 -16.89 4.84
N ALA A 274 1.55 -16.45 6.06
CA ALA A 274 1.78 -15.08 6.54
C ALA A 274 3.27 -14.71 6.67
N SER A 275 4.17 -15.68 6.58
CA SER A 275 5.61 -15.44 6.45
C SER A 275 6.03 -14.84 5.10
N GLY A 276 5.12 -14.82 4.12
CA GLY A 276 5.41 -14.51 2.72
C GLY A 276 5.95 -15.71 1.92
N ASP A 277 6.19 -16.83 2.60
CA ASP A 277 6.72 -18.07 2.02
C ASP A 277 5.76 -19.26 2.24
N GLY A 278 6.22 -20.47 1.98
CA GLY A 278 5.41 -21.69 2.12
C GLY A 278 4.47 -21.95 0.93
N PRO A 279 3.64 -23.00 1.04
CA PRO A 279 2.76 -23.40 -0.07
C PRO A 279 1.64 -22.39 -0.32
N VAL A 280 1.26 -22.27 -1.58
CA VAL A 280 0.05 -21.56 -1.99
C VAL A 280 -1.18 -22.41 -1.64
N ASP A 281 -2.19 -21.80 -1.01
CA ASP A 281 -3.50 -22.38 -0.79
C ASP A 281 -4.50 -21.81 -1.81
N GLU A 282 -4.63 -22.49 -2.94
CA GLU A 282 -5.49 -22.04 -4.03
C GLU A 282 -6.99 -22.04 -3.66
N GLU A 283 -7.43 -22.99 -2.84
CA GLU A 283 -8.82 -23.05 -2.38
C GLU A 283 -9.17 -21.83 -1.54
N SER A 284 -8.37 -21.56 -0.52
CA SER A 284 -8.57 -20.38 0.35
C SER A 284 -8.37 -19.07 -0.40
N TRP A 285 -7.43 -19.01 -1.36
CA TRP A 285 -7.26 -17.85 -2.24
C TRP A 285 -8.52 -17.56 -3.05
N ASN A 286 -9.14 -18.58 -3.63
CA ASN A 286 -10.39 -18.43 -4.37
C ASN A 286 -11.54 -18.00 -3.46
N GLU A 287 -11.68 -18.59 -2.26
CA GLU A 287 -12.65 -18.14 -1.26
C GLU A 287 -12.52 -16.65 -0.89
N TRP A 288 -11.28 -16.16 -0.73
CA TRP A 288 -11.03 -14.73 -0.47
C TRP A 288 -11.41 -13.84 -1.66
N ASN A 289 -11.10 -14.28 -2.88
CA ASN A 289 -11.47 -13.55 -4.09
C ASN A 289 -12.99 -13.44 -4.27
N ASP A 290 -13.70 -14.56 -4.09
CA ASP A 290 -15.15 -14.59 -4.21
C ASP A 290 -15.80 -13.73 -3.13
N TRP A 291 -15.33 -13.85 -1.88
CA TRP A 291 -15.79 -13.05 -0.75
C TRP A 291 -15.58 -11.54 -0.97
N ALA A 292 -14.43 -11.13 -1.46
CA ALA A 292 -14.12 -9.72 -1.73
C ALA A 292 -14.94 -9.18 -2.92
N ALA A 293 -15.08 -9.98 -3.98
CA ALA A 293 -15.85 -9.60 -5.16
C ALA A 293 -17.35 -9.41 -4.83
N GLU A 294 -17.94 -10.28 -4.00
CA GLU A 294 -19.34 -10.14 -3.54
C GLU A 294 -19.58 -8.85 -2.76
N ARG A 295 -18.55 -8.28 -2.13
CA ARG A 295 -18.61 -7.04 -1.32
C ARG A 295 -18.09 -5.81 -2.03
N GLY A 296 -17.58 -5.96 -3.26
CA GLY A 296 -16.99 -4.87 -4.02
C GLY A 296 -15.69 -4.34 -3.40
N ILE A 297 -14.91 -5.17 -2.70
CA ILE A 297 -13.69 -4.78 -2.02
C ILE A 297 -12.50 -4.79 -2.99
N THR A 298 -11.77 -3.69 -3.06
CA THR A 298 -10.50 -3.58 -3.79
C THR A 298 -9.41 -4.37 -3.08
N MET A 299 -8.58 -5.10 -3.83
CA MET A 299 -7.50 -5.95 -3.31
C MET A 299 -6.18 -5.70 -4.04
N LEU A 300 -5.07 -5.63 -3.29
CA LEU A 300 -3.72 -5.57 -3.85
C LEU A 300 -2.89 -6.75 -3.38
N THR A 301 -2.20 -7.39 -4.34
CA THR A 301 -1.34 -8.54 -4.05
C THR A 301 0.09 -8.12 -3.71
N TRP A 302 0.70 -8.78 -2.77
CA TRP A 302 2.12 -8.71 -2.41
C TRP A 302 2.92 -9.71 -3.27
N SER A 303 4.11 -9.47 -3.88
CA SER A 303 4.73 -8.18 -4.11
C SER A 303 5.64 -8.21 -5.35
N ILE A 304 5.86 -7.05 -5.96
CA ILE A 304 6.89 -6.80 -6.97
C ILE A 304 8.25 -6.82 -6.26
N SER A 305 8.89 -7.95 -6.27
CA SER A 305 10.20 -8.20 -5.66
C SER A 305 10.80 -9.47 -6.25
N ASP A 306 12.08 -9.72 -6.01
CA ASP A 306 12.79 -10.95 -6.39
C ASP A 306 13.35 -11.73 -5.18
N LYS A 307 12.76 -11.49 -4.02
CA LYS A 307 13.07 -12.22 -2.79
C LYS A 307 12.88 -13.72 -2.97
N ALA A 308 13.71 -14.53 -2.32
CA ALA A 308 13.61 -15.99 -2.34
C ALA A 308 12.47 -16.48 -1.43
N GLU A 309 11.23 -16.10 -1.76
CA GLU A 309 9.99 -16.50 -1.05
C GLU A 309 8.84 -16.68 -2.05
N THR A 310 7.75 -17.30 -1.63
CA THR A 310 6.62 -17.66 -2.51
C THR A 310 5.88 -16.45 -3.04
N CYS A 311 5.59 -15.43 -2.22
CA CYS A 311 4.81 -14.25 -2.63
C CYS A 311 5.60 -13.23 -3.46
N SER A 312 6.89 -13.43 -3.68
CA SER A 312 7.71 -12.63 -4.61
C SER A 312 7.37 -12.97 -6.06
N MET A 313 7.21 -11.97 -6.92
CA MET A 313 6.71 -12.15 -8.29
C MET A 313 7.80 -12.42 -9.32
N PHE A 314 9.06 -12.06 -9.04
CA PHE A 314 10.15 -12.17 -9.99
C PHE A 314 11.30 -13.06 -9.49
N THR A 315 12.08 -13.56 -10.45
CA THR A 315 13.38 -14.17 -10.16
C THR A 315 14.46 -13.09 -10.17
N PRO A 316 15.66 -13.34 -9.59
CA PRO A 316 16.76 -12.36 -9.61
C PRO A 316 17.23 -11.95 -11.02
N GLU A 317 16.96 -12.76 -12.04
CA GLU A 317 17.31 -12.49 -13.45
C GLU A 317 16.34 -11.51 -14.14
N ALA A 318 15.21 -11.17 -13.50
CA ALA A 318 14.27 -10.21 -14.07
C ALA A 318 14.91 -8.83 -14.20
N SER A 319 14.67 -8.14 -15.30
CA SER A 319 15.10 -6.73 -15.43
C SER A 319 14.34 -5.85 -14.44
N SER A 320 14.95 -4.72 -14.04
CA SER A 320 14.32 -3.74 -13.16
C SER A 320 13.14 -3.01 -13.79
N GLU A 321 13.07 -2.93 -15.13
CA GLU A 321 12.17 -2.05 -15.87
C GLU A 321 11.08 -2.78 -16.67
N GLY A 322 11.22 -4.09 -16.87
CA GLY A 322 10.31 -4.83 -17.75
C GLY A 322 10.48 -4.45 -19.26
N PRO A 323 9.61 -4.93 -20.15
CA PRO A 323 8.62 -5.97 -19.86
C PRO A 323 9.28 -7.32 -19.51
N TRP A 324 8.62 -8.10 -18.68
CA TRP A 324 9.17 -9.37 -18.21
C TRP A 324 8.59 -10.54 -19.00
N SER A 325 9.48 -11.43 -19.45
CA SER A 325 9.14 -12.70 -20.06
C SER A 325 8.75 -13.72 -18.97
N ASP A 326 7.96 -14.73 -19.35
CA ASP A 326 7.41 -15.70 -18.40
C ASP A 326 8.46 -16.58 -17.70
N ASP A 327 9.68 -16.67 -18.21
CA ASP A 327 10.80 -17.39 -17.58
C ASP A 327 11.39 -16.68 -16.36
N VAL A 328 11.25 -15.35 -16.25
CA VAL A 328 11.69 -14.57 -15.10
C VAL A 328 10.54 -14.18 -14.16
N ILE A 329 9.30 -14.57 -14.47
CA ILE A 329 8.14 -14.41 -13.60
C ILE A 329 7.91 -15.71 -12.81
N LYS A 330 7.96 -15.62 -11.48
CA LYS A 330 7.71 -16.75 -10.58
C LYS A 330 6.25 -17.24 -10.67
N PRO A 331 5.93 -18.45 -10.18
CA PRO A 331 4.56 -18.98 -10.22
C PRO A 331 3.51 -18.00 -9.67
N TRP A 332 3.77 -17.38 -8.51
CA TRP A 332 2.89 -16.38 -7.93
C TRP A 332 2.69 -15.16 -8.84
N GLY A 333 3.77 -14.64 -9.42
CA GLY A 333 3.69 -13.53 -10.37
C GLY A 333 2.85 -13.86 -11.62
N LYS A 334 2.90 -15.11 -12.11
CA LYS A 334 2.02 -15.58 -13.20
C LYS A 334 0.56 -15.61 -12.78
N THR A 335 0.28 -16.13 -11.60
CA THR A 335 -1.07 -16.14 -11.01
C THR A 335 -1.61 -14.72 -10.89
N VAL A 336 -0.82 -13.78 -10.36
CA VAL A 336 -1.21 -12.36 -10.22
C VAL A 336 -1.46 -11.70 -11.58
N LYS A 337 -0.56 -11.90 -12.55
CA LYS A 337 -0.70 -11.35 -13.91
C LYS A 337 -1.99 -11.82 -14.61
N GLU A 338 -2.40 -13.06 -14.37
CA GLU A 338 -3.68 -13.60 -14.86
C GLU A 338 -4.87 -13.05 -14.06
N TRP A 339 -4.72 -12.94 -12.76
CA TRP A 339 -5.76 -12.44 -11.85
C TRP A 339 -6.12 -10.96 -12.12
N LEU A 340 -5.13 -10.12 -12.42
CA LEU A 340 -5.33 -8.71 -12.77
C LEU A 340 -6.19 -8.49 -14.03
N ARG A 341 -6.33 -9.51 -14.88
CA ARG A 341 -7.05 -9.44 -16.16
C ARG A 341 -8.48 -9.95 -16.12
N LYS A 342 -8.86 -10.54 -15.00
CA LYS A 342 -10.23 -11.06 -14.78
C LYS A 342 -11.15 -9.97 -14.22
#